data_81d3005ce83816b2270dfb3c1ed10301
#
_entry.id   81d3005ce83816b2270dfb3c1ed10301
#
_cell.length_a   1.000
_cell.length_b   1.000
_cell.length_c   1.000
_cell.angle_alpha   90.00
_cell.angle_beta   90.00
_cell.angle_gamma   90.00
#
_symmetry.space_group_name_H-M   'P 1'
#
loop_
_entity.id
_entity.type
_entity.pdbx_description
1 polymer ?
#
loop_
_entity_poly.entity_id
_entity_poly.type
_entity_poly.pdbx_seq_one_letter_code
_entity_poly.pdbx_strand_id
1 'polypeptide(L)'
;MNFDQTEKEIIIKSVGKRIQECRQKAGWTQEQLAEKAGISQKHISRIEQGYHDTHFTLIYKIAKVLDVSIDTFAIDFAEDNANIFLQSIKADVEHMSQKQMDMLRDSIATIKKYKF
;
A
#
# COMPACT_ATOMS: atom_id res chain seq x y z
N MET A 1 -15.91 11.34 -0.31
CA MET A 1 -15.22 10.94 -1.54
C MET A 1 -15.86 9.68 -2.10
N ASN A 2 -16.28 9.71 -3.34
CA ASN A 2 -16.88 8.55 -3.99
C ASN A 2 -15.87 7.89 -4.91
N PHE A 3 -15.54 6.63 -4.63
CA PHE A 3 -14.76 5.81 -5.53
C PHE A 3 -15.69 5.17 -6.56
N ASP A 4 -15.30 5.12 -7.82
CA ASP A 4 -16.02 4.32 -8.79
C ASP A 4 -15.75 2.82 -8.55
N GLN A 5 -16.50 1.96 -9.23
CA GLN A 5 -16.39 0.51 -9.05
C GLN A 5 -14.98 0.00 -9.40
N THR A 6 -14.35 0.56 -10.43
CA THR A 6 -13.02 0.17 -10.87
C THR A 6 -11.95 0.49 -9.82
N GLU A 7 -12.01 1.70 -9.25
CA GLU A 7 -11.09 2.10 -8.16
C GLU A 7 -11.26 1.19 -6.95
N LYS A 8 -12.49 0.89 -6.58
CA LYS A 8 -12.80 0.00 -5.47
C LYS A 8 -12.20 -1.39 -5.67
N GLU A 9 -12.36 -1.96 -6.86
CA GLU A 9 -11.79 -3.26 -7.20
C GLU A 9 -10.27 -3.27 -7.12
N ILE A 10 -9.61 -2.22 -7.59
CA ILE A 10 -8.16 -2.08 -7.52
C ILE A 10 -7.69 -2.07 -6.06
N ILE A 11 -8.37 -1.29 -5.21
CA ILE A 11 -8.05 -1.19 -3.78
C ILE A 11 -8.17 -2.55 -3.10
N ILE A 12 -9.29 -3.23 -3.31
CA ILE A 12 -9.55 -4.53 -2.71
C ILE A 12 -8.51 -5.57 -3.13
N LYS A 13 -8.15 -5.61 -4.40
CA LYS A 13 -7.14 -6.53 -4.93
C LYS A 13 -5.75 -6.22 -4.37
N SER A 14 -5.37 -4.95 -4.27
CA SER A 14 -4.08 -4.54 -3.72
C SER A 14 -3.95 -4.95 -2.25
N VAL A 15 -4.97 -4.72 -1.45
CA VAL A 15 -4.99 -5.11 -0.03
C VAL A 15 -4.88 -6.63 0.10
N GLY A 16 -5.66 -7.38 -0.67
CA GLY A 16 -5.63 -8.84 -0.67
C GLY A 16 -4.28 -9.41 -1.02
N LYS A 17 -3.63 -8.85 -2.03
CA LYS A 17 -2.29 -9.24 -2.45
C LYS A 17 -1.25 -8.99 -1.36
N ARG A 18 -1.33 -7.86 -0.68
CA ARG A 18 -0.41 -7.55 0.42
C ARG A 18 -0.61 -8.47 1.61
N ILE A 19 -1.84 -8.83 1.91
CA ILE A 19 -2.13 -9.82 2.95
C ILE A 19 -1.48 -11.16 2.58
N GLN A 20 -1.63 -11.60 1.34
CA GLN A 20 -1.00 -12.83 0.84
C GLN A 20 0.52 -12.80 0.99
N GLU A 21 1.15 -11.70 0.58
CA GLU A 21 2.61 -11.54 0.68
C GLU A 21 3.07 -11.60 2.15
N CYS A 22 2.38 -10.93 3.06
CA CYS A 22 2.70 -10.97 4.49
C CYS A 22 2.53 -12.38 5.06
N ARG A 23 1.48 -13.08 4.66
CA ARG A 23 1.25 -14.46 5.07
C ARG A 23 2.40 -15.37 4.60
N GLN A 24 2.79 -15.24 3.34
CA GLN A 24 3.87 -16.04 2.77
C GLN A 24 5.21 -15.74 3.44
N LYS A 25 5.50 -14.49 3.74
CA LYS A 25 6.69 -14.10 4.49
C LYS A 25 6.72 -14.70 5.90
N ALA A 26 5.55 -14.82 6.53
CA ALA A 26 5.43 -15.46 7.84
C ALA A 26 5.57 -16.97 7.77
N GLY A 27 5.58 -17.55 6.58
CA GLY A 27 5.68 -18.98 6.37
C GLY A 27 4.38 -19.73 6.63
N TRP A 28 3.23 -19.03 6.56
CA TRP A 28 1.93 -19.64 6.88
C TRP A 28 1.15 -20.01 5.62
N THR A 29 0.37 -21.09 5.74
CA THR A 29 -0.64 -21.43 4.74
C THR A 29 -1.89 -20.56 4.95
N GLN A 30 -2.76 -20.53 3.96
CA GLN A 30 -4.07 -19.87 4.11
C GLN A 30 -4.86 -20.46 5.27
N GLU A 31 -4.79 -21.77 5.45
CA GLU A 31 -5.47 -22.47 6.56
C GLU A 31 -4.95 -22.00 7.91
N GLN A 32 -3.64 -21.87 8.05
CA GLN A 32 -3.02 -21.39 9.28
C GLN A 32 -3.42 -19.95 9.61
N LEU A 33 -3.40 -19.06 8.60
CA LEU A 33 -3.85 -17.70 8.81
C LEU A 33 -5.35 -17.66 9.18
N ALA A 34 -6.16 -18.45 8.50
CA ALA A 34 -7.59 -18.54 8.77
C ALA A 34 -7.86 -18.96 10.22
N GLU A 35 -7.16 -19.97 10.70
CA GLU A 35 -7.27 -20.44 12.08
C GLU A 35 -6.92 -19.33 13.08
N LYS A 36 -5.81 -18.63 12.85
CA LYS A 36 -5.36 -17.53 13.73
C LYS A 36 -6.32 -16.36 13.72
N ALA A 37 -6.90 -16.06 12.57
CA ALA A 37 -7.86 -14.97 12.42
C ALA A 37 -9.30 -15.35 12.81
N GLY A 38 -9.56 -16.63 13.06
CA GLY A 38 -10.89 -17.10 13.45
C GLY A 38 -11.91 -17.07 12.33
N ILE A 39 -11.48 -17.23 11.09
CA ILE A 39 -12.35 -17.29 9.91
C ILE A 39 -12.01 -18.54 9.08
N SER A 40 -12.82 -18.82 8.06
CA SER A 40 -12.58 -19.97 7.19
C SER A 40 -11.43 -19.74 6.21
N GLN A 41 -10.78 -20.82 5.78
CA GLN A 41 -9.80 -20.76 4.71
C GLN A 41 -10.37 -20.17 3.43
N LYS A 42 -11.60 -20.54 3.10
CA LYS A 42 -12.30 -20.02 1.93
C LYS A 42 -12.41 -18.49 2.00
N HIS A 43 -12.70 -17.95 3.17
CA HIS A 43 -12.78 -16.51 3.38
C HIS A 43 -11.41 -15.85 3.17
N ILE A 44 -10.33 -16.40 3.75
CA ILE A 44 -8.97 -15.90 3.52
C ILE A 44 -8.64 -15.94 2.03
N SER A 45 -8.93 -17.04 1.34
CA SER A 45 -8.69 -17.17 -0.10
C SER A 45 -9.37 -16.06 -0.90
N ARG A 46 -10.62 -15.77 -0.59
CA ARG A 46 -11.39 -14.71 -1.27
C ARG A 46 -10.85 -13.32 -0.98
N ILE A 47 -10.41 -13.07 0.25
CA ILE A 47 -9.79 -11.80 0.63
C ILE A 47 -8.50 -11.61 -0.18
N GLU A 48 -7.64 -12.62 -0.24
CA GLU A 48 -6.35 -12.56 -0.95
C GLU A 48 -6.54 -12.39 -2.45
N GLN A 49 -7.60 -12.95 -3.01
CA GLN A 49 -7.93 -12.81 -4.44
C GLN A 49 -8.65 -11.50 -4.78
N GLY A 50 -9.05 -10.75 -3.77
CA GLY A 50 -9.73 -9.47 -3.98
C GLY A 50 -11.20 -9.62 -4.35
N TYR A 51 -11.86 -10.68 -3.91
CA TYR A 51 -13.29 -10.91 -4.19
C TYR A 51 -14.21 -10.32 -3.12
N HIS A 52 -13.66 -9.90 -1.99
CA HIS A 52 -14.44 -9.35 -0.89
C HIS A 52 -13.95 -7.98 -0.46
N ASP A 53 -14.90 -7.07 -0.30
CA ASP A 53 -14.68 -5.80 0.40
C ASP A 53 -14.75 -6.10 1.90
N THR A 54 -13.59 -6.38 2.48
CA THR A 54 -13.47 -6.85 3.85
C THR A 54 -13.58 -5.69 4.83
N HIS A 55 -14.34 -5.90 5.90
CA HIS A 55 -14.48 -4.90 6.96
C HIS A 55 -13.14 -4.56 7.61
N PHE A 56 -12.99 -3.30 7.97
CA PHE A 56 -11.78 -2.79 8.60
C PHE A 56 -11.38 -3.58 9.85
N THR A 57 -12.35 -3.96 10.67
CA THR A 57 -12.08 -4.72 11.90
C THR A 57 -11.41 -6.07 11.60
N LEU A 58 -11.80 -6.74 10.53
CA LEU A 58 -11.19 -8.00 10.12
C LEU A 58 -9.80 -7.76 9.55
N ILE A 59 -9.61 -6.72 8.75
CA ILE A 59 -8.29 -6.33 8.22
C ILE A 59 -7.33 -6.03 9.38
N TYR A 60 -7.79 -5.28 10.38
CA TYR A 60 -7.01 -4.99 11.59
C TYR A 60 -6.59 -6.27 12.32
N LYS A 61 -7.54 -7.21 12.47
CA LYS A 61 -7.27 -8.49 13.11
C LYS A 61 -6.23 -9.31 12.34
N ILE A 62 -6.34 -9.35 11.03
CA ILE A 62 -5.37 -10.04 10.16
C ILE A 62 -3.97 -9.41 10.33
N ALA A 63 -3.87 -8.09 10.33
CA ALA A 63 -2.61 -7.40 10.56
C ALA A 63 -2.02 -7.77 11.92
N LYS A 64 -2.85 -7.80 12.95
CA LYS A 64 -2.42 -8.15 14.31
C LYS A 64 -1.90 -9.57 14.39
N VAL A 65 -2.57 -10.56 13.80
CA VAL A 65 -2.11 -11.95 13.85
C VAL A 65 -0.87 -12.17 12.98
N LEU A 66 -0.67 -11.37 11.94
CA LEU A 66 0.54 -11.38 11.12
C LEU A 66 1.69 -10.56 11.72
N ASP A 67 1.42 -9.85 12.82
CA ASP A 67 2.37 -8.97 13.50
C ASP A 67 2.93 -7.88 12.56
N VAL A 68 2.06 -7.28 11.79
CA VAL A 68 2.41 -6.15 10.91
C VAL A 68 1.49 -4.96 11.19
N SER A 69 1.95 -3.76 10.84
CA SER A 69 1.10 -2.57 10.87
C SER A 69 0.04 -2.67 9.77
N ILE A 70 -1.16 -2.17 10.04
CA ILE A 70 -2.22 -2.11 9.04
C ILE A 70 -1.80 -1.29 7.81
N ASP A 71 -0.91 -0.32 7.99
CA ASP A 71 -0.36 0.50 6.91
C ASP A 71 0.39 -0.34 5.87
N THR A 72 0.91 -1.51 6.27
CA THR A 72 1.60 -2.44 5.36
C THR A 72 0.68 -2.87 4.21
N PHE A 73 -0.62 -2.98 4.45
CA PHE A 73 -1.57 -3.38 3.42
C PHE A 73 -1.96 -2.23 2.49
N ALA A 74 -1.68 -1.00 2.87
CA ALA A 74 -1.98 0.20 2.09
C ALA A 74 -0.74 0.80 1.41
N ILE A 75 0.41 0.12 1.44
CA ILE A 75 1.67 0.67 0.96
C ILE A 75 1.64 0.95 -0.55
N ASP A 76 0.88 0.17 -1.32
CA ASP A 76 0.75 0.39 -2.77
C ASP A 76 0.10 1.74 -3.07
N PHE A 77 -0.83 2.18 -2.22
CA PHE A 77 -1.48 3.48 -2.38
C PHE A 77 -0.53 4.61 -2.07
N ALA A 78 0.32 4.45 -1.06
CA ALA A 78 1.37 5.42 -0.74
C ALA A 78 2.39 5.51 -1.88
N GLU A 79 2.80 4.38 -2.45
CA GLU A 79 3.71 4.32 -3.60
C GLU A 79 3.09 4.95 -4.84
N ASP A 80 1.82 4.67 -5.12
CA ASP A 80 1.10 5.26 -6.25
C ASP A 80 1.02 6.78 -6.12
N ASN A 81 0.71 7.28 -4.93
CA ASN A 81 0.69 8.72 -4.67
C ASN A 81 2.06 9.36 -4.88
N ALA A 82 3.13 8.70 -4.41
CA ALA A 82 4.49 9.16 -4.62
C ALA A 82 4.85 9.15 -6.10
N ASN A 83 4.46 8.12 -6.85
CA ASN A 83 4.70 8.03 -8.29
C ASN A 83 3.94 9.10 -9.06
N ILE A 84 2.69 9.37 -8.72
CA ILE A 84 1.90 10.44 -9.33
C ILE A 84 2.57 11.78 -9.08
N PHE A 85 3.02 12.03 -7.86
CA PHE A 85 3.74 13.25 -7.51
C PHE A 85 5.03 13.41 -8.34
N LEU A 86 5.84 12.33 -8.42
CA LEU A 86 7.07 12.33 -9.20
C LEU A 86 6.81 12.58 -10.68
N GLN A 87 5.76 11.98 -11.24
CA GLN A 87 5.37 12.21 -12.63
C GLN A 87 4.93 13.66 -12.87
N SER A 88 4.24 14.26 -11.91
CA SER A 88 3.82 15.67 -12.03
C SER A 88 5.01 16.63 -12.03
N ILE A 89 6.07 16.31 -11.29
CA ILE A 89 7.30 17.10 -11.25
C ILE A 89 8.15 16.87 -12.49
N LYS A 90 8.13 15.67 -13.05
CA LYS A 90 8.99 15.28 -14.18
C LYS A 90 8.88 16.24 -15.36
N ALA A 91 7.67 16.61 -15.72
CA ALA A 91 7.44 17.56 -16.82
C ALA A 91 8.08 18.92 -16.53
N ASP A 92 7.98 19.39 -15.29
CA ASP A 92 8.60 20.65 -14.88
C ASP A 92 10.12 20.58 -14.95
N VAL A 93 10.69 19.45 -14.47
CA VAL A 93 12.14 19.22 -14.45
C VAL A 93 12.73 19.13 -15.86
N GLU A 94 12.01 18.51 -16.81
CA GLU A 94 12.47 18.35 -18.20
C GLU A 94 12.73 19.67 -18.90
N HIS A 95 12.08 20.75 -18.49
CA HIS A 95 12.21 22.08 -19.07
C HIS A 95 13.10 23.02 -18.26
N MET A 96 13.72 22.53 -17.19
CA MET A 96 14.61 23.33 -16.34
C MET A 96 15.99 23.50 -16.94
N SER A 97 16.56 24.71 -16.77
CA SER A 97 17.96 24.95 -17.05
C SER A 97 18.85 24.26 -16.03
N GLN A 98 20.13 24.11 -16.31
CA GLN A 98 21.09 23.53 -15.35
C GLN A 98 21.09 24.32 -14.04
N LYS A 99 21.03 25.65 -14.12
CA LYS A 99 20.99 26.50 -12.93
C LYS A 99 19.74 26.25 -12.07
N GLN A 100 18.58 26.09 -12.72
CA GLN A 100 17.34 25.76 -12.02
C GLN A 100 17.42 24.39 -11.36
N MET A 101 18.02 23.41 -12.03
CA MET A 101 18.22 22.08 -11.48
C MET A 101 19.12 22.10 -10.23
N ASP A 102 20.19 22.91 -10.27
CA ASP A 102 21.09 23.07 -9.13
C ASP A 102 20.36 23.71 -7.95
N MET A 103 19.53 24.71 -8.20
CA MET A 103 18.70 25.33 -7.17
C MET A 103 17.70 24.34 -6.56
N LEU A 104 17.09 23.48 -7.38
CA LEU A 104 16.18 22.44 -6.90
C LEU A 104 16.92 21.45 -5.99
N ARG A 105 18.11 21.01 -6.37
CA ARG A 105 18.95 20.12 -5.54
C ARG A 105 19.29 20.74 -4.19
N ASP A 106 19.65 22.02 -4.21
CA ASP A 106 19.95 22.75 -2.97
C ASP A 106 18.73 22.83 -2.06
N SER A 107 17.54 23.08 -2.64
CA SER A 107 16.28 23.11 -1.90
C SER A 107 15.98 21.75 -1.27
N ILE A 108 16.15 20.66 -2.00
CA ILE A 108 15.94 19.30 -1.49
C ILE A 108 16.94 19.02 -0.36
N ALA A 109 18.20 19.37 -0.50
CA ALA A 109 19.20 19.19 0.54
C ALA A 109 18.85 19.96 1.81
N THR A 110 18.31 21.16 1.67
CA THR A 110 17.85 21.99 2.79
C THR A 110 16.66 21.32 3.49
N ILE A 111 15.67 20.84 2.73
CA ILE A 111 14.50 20.15 3.28
C ILE A 111 14.90 18.92 4.08
N LYS A 112 15.85 18.13 3.57
CA LYS A 112 16.33 16.91 4.23
C LYS A 112 16.94 17.16 5.61
N LYS A 113 17.43 18.38 5.88
CA LYS A 113 18.00 18.73 7.17
C LYS A 113 16.93 18.93 8.26
N TYR A 114 15.70 19.20 7.86
CA TYR A 114 14.61 19.39 8.83
C TYR A 114 14.05 18.02 9.24
N LYS A 115 13.88 17.85 10.55
CA LYS A 115 13.22 16.69 11.13
C LYS A 115 11.86 17.12 11.65
N PHE A 116 10.84 16.49 11.16
CA PHE A 116 9.47 16.77 11.55
C PHE A 116 8.96 15.74 12.55
#